data_c1a0b441b27fda5b99e94d8901b40bc7
#
_entry.id   c1a0b441b27fda5b99e94d8901b40bc7
#
_cell.length_a   1.000
_cell.length_b   1.000
_cell.length_c   1.000
_cell.angle_alpha   90.00
_cell.angle_beta   90.00
_cell.angle_gamma   90.00
#
_symmetry.space_group_name_H-M   'P 1'
#
loop_
_entity.id
_entity.type
_entity.pdbx_description
1 polymer ?
#
loop_
_entity_poly.entity_id
_entity_poly.type
_entity_poly.pdbx_seq_one_letter_code
_entity_poly.pdbx_strand_id
1 'polypeptide(L)'
;MKRILFFILFCCNHFLLVSQEDKIPFQPSDVFSLEWVSDPQISPDASQIIYRRNGFDIMKDRSRGNLWILNTDGSSHRKLTSREVNESNARWSPDGNRIAFVSSTDEGSELYMYWVLTGQIAKLSQLEMSPGNLTWSPDGKQLAFTMFKAQNSPVIVKMPKKPKGANWAKPARITNRLKHEADGRGYMNPGFTHIYTIPAQGGTPRQVTSGNYNHSGSLSFSPDNNSIYFSANRVENWEYDFRNSEIYSVDIYSKKITVLTSQNGPDFSPKVSPNGKKVAFLGYKDKSQAHQNRMLYLMNS
;
A
#
# COMPACT_ATOMS: atom_id res chain seq x y z
N MET A 1 -39.04 -16.59 63.24
CA MET A 1 -37.81 -16.07 62.67
C MET A 1 -37.12 -17.00 61.66
N LYS A 2 -37.01 -18.28 61.78
CA LYS A 2 -36.33 -19.16 60.83
C LYS A 2 -37.00 -19.30 59.46
N ARG A 3 -38.32 -19.15 59.33
CA ARG A 3 -39.05 -19.26 58.05
C ARG A 3 -38.92 -18.03 57.15
N ILE A 4 -38.73 -16.85 57.73
CA ILE A 4 -38.54 -15.59 56.96
C ILE A 4 -37.13 -15.53 56.38
N LEU A 5 -36.12 -16.06 57.08
CA LEU A 5 -34.75 -16.12 56.60
C LEU A 5 -34.58 -17.02 55.36
N PHE A 6 -35.37 -18.11 55.28
CA PHE A 6 -35.35 -19.05 54.15
C PHE A 6 -35.98 -18.45 52.90
N PHE A 7 -37.00 -17.59 53.05
CA PHE A 7 -37.68 -16.93 51.94
C PHE A 7 -36.81 -15.81 51.36
N ILE A 8 -36.04 -15.07 52.17
CA ILE A 8 -35.12 -14.05 51.72
C ILE A 8 -33.92 -14.68 50.97
N LEU A 9 -33.41 -15.84 51.43
CA LEU A 9 -32.34 -16.56 50.73
C LEU A 9 -32.79 -17.12 49.37
N PHE A 10 -34.07 -17.51 49.21
CA PHE A 10 -34.63 -18.00 47.96
C PHE A 10 -34.86 -16.87 46.97
N CYS A 11 -35.29 -15.69 47.42
CA CYS A 11 -35.42 -14.51 46.55
C CYS A 11 -34.07 -13.96 46.07
N CYS A 12 -33.00 -14.02 46.88
CA CYS A 12 -31.68 -13.59 46.46
C CYS A 12 -31.03 -14.50 45.38
N ASN A 13 -31.40 -15.81 45.36
CA ASN A 13 -30.89 -16.70 44.30
C ASN A 13 -31.57 -16.53 42.94
N HIS A 14 -32.73 -15.86 42.87
CA HIS A 14 -33.39 -15.58 41.60
C HIS A 14 -32.82 -14.33 40.88
N PHE A 15 -32.06 -13.50 41.60
CA PHE A 15 -31.43 -12.30 40.97
C PHE A 15 -30.07 -12.56 40.33
N LEU A 16 -29.52 -13.78 40.41
CA LEU A 16 -28.26 -14.16 39.77
C LEU A 16 -28.43 -14.85 38.40
N LEU A 17 -29.68 -14.95 37.91
CA LEU A 17 -29.97 -15.37 36.54
C LEU A 17 -30.09 -14.15 35.62
N VAL A 18 -29.12 -13.23 35.68
CA VAL A 18 -29.04 -12.16 34.72
C VAL A 18 -28.37 -12.70 33.46
N SER A 19 -29.21 -12.96 32.48
CA SER A 19 -28.99 -12.73 31.09
C SER A 19 -27.60 -13.09 30.57
N GLN A 20 -27.41 -14.31 30.19
CA GLN A 20 -26.62 -14.60 29.03
C GLN A 20 -27.38 -13.93 27.87
N GLU A 21 -26.94 -12.75 27.42
CA GLU A 21 -27.37 -12.23 26.12
C GLU A 21 -27.15 -13.35 25.13
N ASP A 22 -28.21 -13.81 24.48
CA ASP A 22 -28.12 -14.78 23.41
C ASP A 22 -27.21 -14.18 22.34
N LYS A 23 -25.95 -14.60 22.32
CA LYS A 23 -25.00 -14.17 21.31
C LYS A 23 -25.54 -14.62 19.97
N ILE A 24 -25.98 -13.66 19.16
CA ILE A 24 -26.44 -13.93 17.80
C ILE A 24 -25.24 -14.50 17.02
N PRO A 25 -25.34 -15.73 16.48
CA PRO A 25 -24.23 -16.30 15.70
C PRO A 25 -23.96 -15.44 14.47
N PHE A 26 -22.67 -15.27 14.14
CA PHE A 26 -22.24 -14.58 12.94
C PHE A 26 -22.84 -15.23 11.69
N GLN A 27 -23.53 -14.45 10.87
CA GLN A 27 -24.14 -14.87 9.62
C GLN A 27 -23.25 -14.50 8.41
N PRO A 28 -23.31 -15.23 7.29
CA PRO A 28 -22.51 -14.90 6.10
C PRO A 28 -22.69 -13.46 5.60
N SER A 29 -23.90 -12.88 5.76
CA SER A 29 -24.20 -11.49 5.40
C SER A 29 -23.50 -10.46 6.28
N ASP A 30 -23.12 -10.82 7.51
CA ASP A 30 -22.52 -9.90 8.47
C ASP A 30 -21.12 -9.45 8.03
N VAL A 31 -20.50 -10.17 7.09
CA VAL A 31 -19.23 -9.78 6.47
C VAL A 31 -19.31 -8.37 5.87
N PHE A 32 -20.45 -7.98 5.30
CA PHE A 32 -20.64 -6.66 4.72
C PHE A 32 -20.76 -5.53 5.75
N SER A 33 -21.01 -5.87 7.02
CA SER A 33 -21.05 -4.93 8.14
C SER A 33 -19.69 -4.75 8.83
N LEU A 34 -18.68 -5.58 8.45
CA LEU A 34 -17.36 -5.47 9.05
C LEU A 34 -16.64 -4.21 8.57
N GLU A 35 -16.01 -3.54 9.53
CA GLU A 35 -15.14 -2.40 9.28
C GLU A 35 -13.82 -2.57 10.03
N TRP A 36 -12.73 -2.12 9.42
CA TRP A 36 -11.40 -2.13 10.05
C TRP A 36 -10.57 -0.94 9.61
N VAL A 37 -9.56 -0.62 10.41
CA VAL A 37 -8.61 0.46 10.12
C VAL A 37 -7.32 -0.09 9.54
N SER A 38 -6.70 0.68 8.64
CA SER A 38 -5.38 0.37 8.09
C SER A 38 -4.60 1.66 7.78
N ASP A 39 -3.29 1.52 7.60
CA ASP A 39 -2.35 2.58 7.18
C ASP A 39 -2.45 3.87 8.04
N PRO A 40 -2.38 3.79 9.39
CA PRO A 40 -2.38 4.97 10.22
C PRO A 40 -1.09 5.78 10.02
N GLN A 41 -1.23 7.11 9.93
CA GLN A 41 -0.12 8.07 9.78
C GLN A 41 -0.31 9.22 10.76
N ILE A 42 0.68 9.45 11.61
CA ILE A 42 0.70 10.55 12.55
C ILE A 42 1.25 11.80 11.84
N SER A 43 0.66 12.97 12.07
CA SER A 43 1.15 14.26 11.57
C SER A 43 2.55 14.56 12.14
N PRO A 44 3.39 15.35 11.45
CA PRO A 44 4.74 15.68 11.92
C PRO A 44 4.79 16.35 13.31
N ASP A 45 3.76 17.11 13.67
CA ASP A 45 3.59 17.75 14.99
C ASP A 45 2.92 16.84 16.03
N ALA A 46 2.61 15.59 15.66
CA ALA A 46 1.92 14.60 16.48
C ALA A 46 0.51 15.02 16.98
N SER A 47 -0.11 16.02 16.37
CA SER A 47 -1.44 16.51 16.77
C SER A 47 -2.60 15.71 16.16
N GLN A 48 -2.39 15.08 15.00
CA GLN A 48 -3.43 14.41 14.22
C GLN A 48 -3.00 13.05 13.70
N ILE A 49 -3.98 12.19 13.47
CA ILE A 49 -3.80 10.87 12.84
C ILE A 49 -4.71 10.78 11.63
N ILE A 50 -4.14 10.39 10.48
CA ILE A 50 -4.89 9.97 9.30
C ILE A 50 -4.84 8.45 9.22
N TYR A 51 -5.94 7.83 8.84
CA TYR A 51 -6.00 6.41 8.60
C TYR A 51 -7.02 6.07 7.51
N ARG A 52 -6.94 4.88 6.96
CA ARG A 52 -7.95 4.35 6.05
C ARG A 52 -8.95 3.51 6.84
N ARG A 53 -10.24 3.87 6.78
CA ARG A 53 -11.35 3.04 7.24
C ARG A 53 -11.84 2.19 6.09
N ASN A 54 -11.78 0.89 6.26
CA ASN A 54 -12.14 -0.10 5.26
C ASN A 54 -13.49 -0.73 5.61
N GLY A 55 -14.15 -1.27 4.61
CA GLY A 55 -15.40 -2.02 4.71
C GLY A 55 -15.73 -2.67 3.37
N PHE A 56 -16.95 -3.13 3.24
CA PHE A 56 -17.44 -3.77 2.02
C PHE A 56 -18.64 -3.02 1.45
N ASP A 57 -18.79 -3.09 0.14
CA ASP A 57 -19.96 -2.58 -0.60
C ASP A 57 -20.74 -3.80 -1.10
N ILE A 58 -21.86 -4.10 -0.46
CA ILE A 58 -22.72 -5.25 -0.79
C ILE A 58 -23.29 -5.16 -2.20
N MET A 59 -23.53 -3.94 -2.72
CA MET A 59 -24.10 -3.76 -4.06
C MET A 59 -23.10 -4.05 -5.17
N LYS A 60 -21.81 -3.97 -4.87
CA LYS A 60 -20.71 -4.17 -5.85
C LYS A 60 -19.88 -5.41 -5.54
N ASP A 61 -20.15 -6.09 -4.43
CA ASP A 61 -19.36 -7.21 -3.91
C ASP A 61 -17.85 -6.90 -3.92
N ARG A 62 -17.50 -5.72 -3.36
CA ARG A 62 -16.12 -5.21 -3.37
C ARG A 62 -15.76 -4.56 -2.05
N SER A 63 -14.49 -4.59 -1.73
CA SER A 63 -13.96 -3.77 -0.63
C SER A 63 -14.01 -2.28 -0.99
N ARG A 64 -14.32 -1.45 -0.01
CA ARG A 64 -14.27 0.01 -0.07
C ARG A 64 -13.39 0.57 1.03
N GLY A 65 -12.90 1.78 0.88
CA GLY A 65 -12.16 2.46 1.94
C GLY A 65 -12.00 3.93 1.65
N ASN A 66 -12.14 4.72 2.70
CA ASN A 66 -11.99 6.18 2.67
C ASN A 66 -10.97 6.62 3.72
N LEU A 67 -10.43 7.80 3.53
CA LEU A 67 -9.51 8.42 4.49
C LEU A 67 -10.30 9.15 5.58
N TRP A 68 -9.86 8.92 6.82
CA TRP A 68 -10.40 9.56 8.02
C TRP A 68 -9.27 10.26 8.78
N ILE A 69 -9.62 11.32 9.48
CA ILE A 69 -8.71 12.09 10.29
C ILE A 69 -9.32 12.33 11.67
N LEU A 70 -8.48 12.32 12.70
CA LEU A 70 -8.84 12.68 14.08
C LEU A 70 -7.65 13.34 14.76
N ASN A 71 -7.92 14.06 15.83
CA ASN A 71 -6.88 14.53 16.75
C ASN A 71 -6.34 13.35 17.58
N THR A 72 -5.11 13.42 18.07
CA THR A 72 -4.49 12.36 18.87
C THR A 72 -5.19 12.09 20.21
N ASP A 73 -5.98 13.06 20.70
CA ASP A 73 -6.87 12.88 21.85
C ASP A 73 -8.21 12.20 21.52
N GLY A 74 -8.44 11.81 20.26
CA GLY A 74 -9.66 11.19 19.75
C GLY A 74 -10.74 12.17 19.31
N SER A 75 -10.58 13.46 19.53
CA SER A 75 -11.55 14.48 19.11
C SER A 75 -11.51 14.75 17.60
N SER A 76 -12.47 15.51 17.07
CA SER A 76 -12.54 15.94 15.66
C SER A 76 -12.52 14.81 14.65
N HIS A 77 -13.05 13.64 15.03
CA HIS A 77 -13.07 12.44 14.19
C HIS A 77 -14.03 12.60 13.00
N ARG A 78 -13.51 12.59 11.78
CA ARG A 78 -14.29 12.82 10.56
C ARG A 78 -13.64 12.19 9.31
N LYS A 79 -14.42 12.03 8.24
CA LYS A 79 -13.85 11.75 6.92
C LYS A 79 -12.90 12.89 6.52
N LEU A 80 -11.79 12.56 5.89
CA LEU A 80 -10.86 13.55 5.33
C LEU A 80 -11.49 14.27 4.14
N THR A 81 -12.19 13.53 3.27
CA THR A 81 -12.85 14.05 2.08
C THR A 81 -14.33 13.66 2.07
N SER A 82 -15.17 14.42 1.34
CA SER A 82 -16.59 14.08 1.12
C SER A 82 -16.84 13.17 -0.09
N ARG A 83 -15.77 12.71 -0.75
CA ARG A 83 -15.85 11.92 -1.98
C ARG A 83 -16.28 10.49 -1.69
N GLU A 84 -17.20 9.94 -2.47
CA GLU A 84 -17.65 8.54 -2.38
C GLU A 84 -16.86 7.62 -3.33
N VAL A 85 -15.53 7.66 -3.19
CA VAL A 85 -14.57 6.87 -3.97
C VAL A 85 -13.56 6.19 -3.06
N ASN A 86 -12.87 5.16 -3.55
CA ASN A 86 -11.79 4.55 -2.79
C ASN A 86 -10.59 5.48 -2.67
N GLU A 87 -10.10 5.64 -1.46
CA GLU A 87 -8.93 6.45 -1.13
C GLU A 87 -7.94 5.63 -0.29
N SER A 88 -6.64 5.85 -0.47
CA SER A 88 -5.58 5.09 0.20
C SER A 88 -4.23 5.82 0.17
N ASN A 89 -3.22 5.22 0.80
CA ASN A 89 -1.83 5.70 0.77
C ASN A 89 -1.68 7.17 1.17
N ALA A 90 -2.41 7.63 2.19
CA ALA A 90 -2.29 9.00 2.69
C ALA A 90 -0.92 9.22 3.35
N ARG A 91 -0.25 10.31 3.00
CA ARG A 91 1.06 10.68 3.55
C ARG A 91 1.11 12.17 3.84
N TRP A 92 1.43 12.51 5.08
CA TRP A 92 1.68 13.88 5.48
C TRP A 92 2.91 14.43 4.78
N SER A 93 2.85 15.69 4.34
CA SER A 93 4.05 16.42 3.95
C SER A 93 4.94 16.67 5.17
N PRO A 94 6.26 16.83 5.01
CA PRO A 94 7.17 17.06 6.14
C PRO A 94 6.84 18.29 7.00
N ASP A 95 6.22 19.31 6.40
CA ASP A 95 5.76 20.52 7.06
C ASP A 95 4.35 20.39 7.71
N GLY A 96 3.68 19.26 7.56
CA GLY A 96 2.34 19.01 8.09
C GLY A 96 1.19 19.77 7.41
N ASN A 97 1.47 20.60 6.42
CA ASN A 97 0.46 21.47 5.79
C ASN A 97 -0.35 20.79 4.69
N ARG A 98 0.14 19.66 4.17
CA ARG A 98 -0.47 18.95 3.04
C ARG A 98 -0.51 17.44 3.29
N ILE A 99 -1.43 16.78 2.64
CA ILE A 99 -1.57 15.34 2.63
C ILE A 99 -1.65 14.89 1.18
N ALA A 100 -0.68 14.10 0.73
CA ALA A 100 -0.75 13.42 -0.55
C ALA A 100 -1.42 12.07 -0.38
N PHE A 101 -2.29 11.68 -1.30
CA PHE A 101 -3.00 10.40 -1.24
C PHE A 101 -3.38 9.88 -2.62
N VAL A 102 -3.76 8.63 -2.68
CA VAL A 102 -4.27 7.97 -3.90
C VAL A 102 -5.79 7.92 -3.83
N SER A 103 -6.45 8.34 -4.88
CA SER A 103 -7.91 8.28 -5.01
C SER A 103 -8.33 7.68 -6.34
N SER A 104 -9.37 6.84 -6.30
CA SER A 104 -9.96 6.26 -7.51
C SER A 104 -10.68 7.32 -8.33
N THR A 105 -10.64 7.14 -9.65
CA THR A 105 -11.43 7.87 -10.65
C THR A 105 -12.08 6.85 -11.58
N ASP A 106 -12.92 7.31 -12.51
CA ASP A 106 -13.54 6.44 -13.52
C ASP A 106 -12.50 5.81 -14.48
N GLU A 107 -11.35 6.45 -14.65
CA GLU A 107 -10.26 6.03 -15.54
C GLU A 107 -9.16 5.22 -14.83
N GLY A 108 -9.21 5.12 -13.50
CA GLY A 108 -8.17 4.44 -12.70
C GLY A 108 -7.95 5.12 -11.36
N SER A 109 -6.72 5.09 -10.86
CA SER A 109 -6.37 5.76 -9.59
C SER A 109 -5.27 6.79 -9.82
N GLU A 110 -5.40 7.93 -9.18
CA GLU A 110 -4.55 9.09 -9.37
C GLU A 110 -4.01 9.62 -8.03
N LEU A 111 -2.98 10.44 -8.11
CA LEU A 111 -2.44 11.18 -6.96
C LEU A 111 -3.25 12.46 -6.75
N TYR A 112 -3.60 12.69 -5.50
CA TYR A 112 -4.30 13.89 -5.03
C TYR A 112 -3.53 14.56 -3.92
N MET A 113 -3.75 15.86 -3.76
CA MET A 113 -3.26 16.68 -2.66
C MET A 113 -4.43 17.25 -1.89
N TYR A 114 -4.36 17.20 -0.57
CA TYR A 114 -5.25 17.88 0.36
C TYR A 114 -4.46 18.93 1.13
N TRP A 115 -4.92 20.16 1.17
CA TRP A 115 -4.36 21.26 1.98
C TRP A 115 -5.07 21.33 3.31
N VAL A 116 -4.34 21.09 4.40
CA VAL A 116 -4.91 20.92 5.74
C VAL A 116 -5.64 22.17 6.22
N LEU A 117 -5.07 23.34 6.00
CA LEU A 117 -5.64 24.62 6.44
C LEU A 117 -6.93 25.01 5.71
N THR A 118 -6.99 24.77 4.42
CA THR A 118 -8.11 25.24 3.58
C THR A 118 -9.13 24.15 3.26
N GLY A 119 -8.77 22.87 3.47
CA GLY A 119 -9.59 21.73 3.06
C GLY A 119 -9.70 21.53 1.54
N GLN A 120 -8.92 22.28 0.75
CA GLN A 120 -8.90 22.15 -0.70
C GLN A 120 -8.29 20.82 -1.13
N ILE A 121 -8.77 20.32 -2.27
CA ILE A 121 -8.30 19.07 -2.89
C ILE A 121 -8.00 19.36 -4.36
N ALA A 122 -6.83 18.88 -4.83
CA ALA A 122 -6.50 18.94 -6.25
C ALA A 122 -5.92 17.58 -6.72
N LYS A 123 -6.23 17.23 -7.97
CA LYS A 123 -5.59 16.13 -8.69
C LYS A 123 -4.20 16.57 -9.13
N LEU A 124 -3.17 15.76 -8.82
CA LEU A 124 -1.77 16.08 -9.13
C LEU A 124 -1.27 15.45 -10.42
N SER A 125 -1.88 14.36 -10.85
CA SER A 125 -1.31 13.51 -11.89
C SER A 125 -2.36 13.06 -12.90
N GLN A 126 -1.86 12.60 -14.05
CA GLN A 126 -2.59 11.75 -14.98
C GLN A 126 -1.70 10.55 -15.28
N LEU A 127 -2.06 9.39 -14.72
CA LEU A 127 -1.23 8.19 -14.70
C LEU A 127 -1.81 7.12 -15.63
N GLU A 128 -0.92 6.33 -16.24
CA GLU A 128 -1.33 5.18 -17.06
C GLU A 128 -1.84 4.01 -16.21
N MET A 129 -1.34 3.88 -14.97
CA MET A 129 -1.67 2.81 -14.05
C MET A 129 -1.72 3.34 -12.61
N SER A 130 -2.43 2.61 -11.74
CA SER A 130 -2.58 3.00 -10.34
C SER A 130 -1.25 3.11 -9.61
N PRO A 131 -0.99 4.22 -8.89
CA PRO A 131 0.20 4.39 -8.08
C PRO A 131 0.11 3.63 -6.76
N GLY A 132 1.27 3.25 -6.20
CA GLY A 132 1.40 2.64 -4.87
C GLY A 132 2.61 3.17 -4.12
N ASN A 133 2.76 2.81 -2.85
CA ASN A 133 3.94 3.11 -2.01
C ASN A 133 4.36 4.59 -2.02
N LEU A 134 3.38 5.49 -1.90
CA LEU A 134 3.60 6.92 -1.93
C LEU A 134 4.48 7.39 -0.75
N THR A 135 5.45 8.25 -1.02
CA THR A 135 6.28 8.90 0.00
C THR A 135 6.72 10.30 -0.44
N TRP A 136 6.96 11.18 0.53
CA TRP A 136 7.46 12.53 0.32
C TRP A 136 8.99 12.57 0.34
N SER A 137 9.56 13.48 -0.44
CA SER A 137 10.93 13.93 -0.20
C SER A 137 11.02 14.74 1.11
N PRO A 138 12.15 14.69 1.86
CA PRO A 138 12.32 15.44 3.11
C PRO A 138 12.10 16.93 2.98
N ASP A 139 12.39 17.54 1.83
CA ASP A 139 12.18 18.96 1.57
C ASP A 139 10.73 19.31 1.16
N GLY A 140 9.85 18.32 1.04
CA GLY A 140 8.43 18.50 0.65
C GLY A 140 8.20 18.97 -0.78
N LYS A 141 9.22 18.87 -1.68
CA LYS A 141 9.11 19.36 -3.06
C LYS A 141 8.74 18.27 -4.06
N GLN A 142 8.96 16.99 -3.71
CA GLN A 142 8.69 15.86 -4.57
C GLN A 142 7.91 14.76 -3.84
N LEU A 143 7.19 13.97 -4.63
CA LEU A 143 6.61 12.70 -4.24
C LEU A 143 7.29 11.60 -5.02
N ALA A 144 7.59 10.47 -4.36
CA ALA A 144 7.96 9.23 -5.03
C ALA A 144 6.86 8.20 -4.83
N PHE A 145 6.66 7.35 -5.83
CA PHE A 145 5.66 6.29 -5.82
C PHE A 145 6.07 5.16 -6.76
N THR A 146 5.45 4.00 -6.59
CA THR A 146 5.61 2.87 -7.51
C THR A 146 4.45 2.82 -8.48
N MET A 147 4.72 2.44 -9.72
CA MET A 147 3.68 2.25 -10.74
C MET A 147 4.07 1.10 -11.67
N PHE A 148 3.09 0.27 -12.05
CA PHE A 148 3.30 -0.78 -13.02
C PHE A 148 3.47 -0.20 -14.41
N LYS A 149 4.47 -0.67 -15.15
CA LYS A 149 4.69 -0.36 -16.54
C LYS A 149 4.48 -1.60 -17.39
N ALA A 150 3.42 -1.59 -18.18
CA ALA A 150 3.12 -2.68 -19.08
C ALA A 150 4.20 -2.84 -20.15
N GLN A 151 4.45 -4.08 -20.54
CA GLN A 151 5.28 -4.45 -21.68
C GLN A 151 4.43 -5.15 -22.73
N ASN A 152 4.81 -5.01 -23.97
CA ASN A 152 4.17 -5.75 -25.05
C ASN A 152 4.45 -7.24 -24.90
N SER A 153 3.42 -8.06 -25.13
CA SER A 153 3.63 -9.50 -25.27
C SER A 153 4.53 -9.81 -26.45
N PRO A 154 5.38 -10.85 -26.36
CA PRO A 154 6.20 -11.24 -27.49
C PRO A 154 5.32 -11.58 -28.72
N VAL A 155 5.72 -11.10 -29.88
CA VAL A 155 5.05 -11.43 -31.15
C VAL A 155 5.71 -12.67 -31.74
N ILE A 156 5.08 -13.84 -31.57
CA ILE A 156 5.58 -15.10 -32.14
C ILE A 156 5.26 -15.18 -33.64
N VAL A 157 4.07 -14.73 -34.03
CA VAL A 157 3.60 -14.77 -35.42
C VAL A 157 2.97 -13.43 -35.78
N LYS A 158 3.36 -12.84 -36.89
CA LYS A 158 2.74 -11.64 -37.42
C LYS A 158 1.42 -12.02 -38.09
N MET A 159 0.32 -11.69 -37.43
CA MET A 159 -1.02 -11.93 -37.98
C MET A 159 -1.34 -10.95 -39.11
N PRO A 160 -2.16 -11.36 -40.08
CA PRO A 160 -2.67 -10.45 -41.11
C PRO A 160 -3.49 -9.33 -40.44
N LYS A 161 -3.59 -8.19 -41.14
CA LYS A 161 -4.40 -7.07 -40.65
C LYS A 161 -5.89 -7.47 -40.61
N LYS A 162 -6.51 -7.33 -39.44
CA LYS A 162 -7.94 -7.59 -39.28
C LYS A 162 -8.77 -6.65 -40.16
N PRO A 163 -9.67 -7.16 -41.02
CA PRO A 163 -10.57 -6.33 -41.80
C PRO A 163 -11.50 -5.52 -40.89
N LYS A 164 -11.90 -4.33 -41.36
CA LYS A 164 -12.86 -3.48 -40.64
C LYS A 164 -14.19 -4.23 -40.47
N GLY A 165 -14.70 -4.30 -39.24
CA GLY A 165 -15.96 -4.98 -38.92
C GLY A 165 -15.85 -6.50 -38.74
N ALA A 166 -14.70 -7.14 -39.00
CA ALA A 166 -14.55 -8.58 -38.76
C ALA A 166 -14.61 -8.90 -37.24
N ASN A 167 -15.28 -10.01 -36.91
CA ASN A 167 -15.32 -10.53 -35.53
C ASN A 167 -14.38 -11.73 -35.38
N TRP A 168 -13.09 -11.47 -35.23
CA TRP A 168 -12.11 -12.53 -35.06
C TRP A 168 -12.04 -12.96 -33.57
N ALA A 169 -11.68 -14.23 -33.37
CA ALA A 169 -11.34 -14.75 -32.06
C ALA A 169 -10.25 -13.89 -31.39
N LYS A 170 -10.25 -13.89 -30.06
CA LYS A 170 -9.17 -13.23 -29.30
C LYS A 170 -7.82 -13.86 -29.66
N PRO A 171 -6.74 -13.10 -29.75
CA PRO A 171 -5.40 -13.64 -29.98
C PRO A 171 -5.04 -14.67 -28.92
N ALA A 172 -4.20 -15.64 -29.28
CA ALA A 172 -3.65 -16.58 -28.32
C ALA A 172 -2.87 -15.83 -27.24
N ARG A 173 -3.04 -16.25 -25.99
CA ARG A 173 -2.28 -15.72 -24.86
C ARG A 173 -0.95 -16.46 -24.78
N ILE A 174 0.13 -15.67 -24.71
CA ILE A 174 1.49 -16.20 -24.59
C ILE A 174 1.92 -16.03 -23.14
N THR A 175 2.34 -17.14 -22.52
CA THR A 175 2.88 -17.18 -21.18
C THR A 175 4.34 -17.60 -21.27
N ASN A 176 5.23 -16.70 -20.85
CA ASN A 176 6.68 -16.90 -20.84
C ASN A 176 7.30 -16.59 -19.45
N ARG A 177 6.47 -16.53 -18.41
CA ARG A 177 6.85 -16.27 -17.03
C ARG A 177 6.31 -17.35 -16.12
N LEU A 178 7.06 -17.73 -15.10
CA LEU A 178 6.62 -18.72 -14.10
C LEU A 178 5.37 -18.21 -13.37
N LYS A 179 5.42 -16.99 -12.85
CA LYS A 179 4.26 -16.37 -12.21
C LYS A 179 3.47 -15.57 -13.23
N HIS A 180 2.49 -16.21 -13.84
CA HIS A 180 1.64 -15.62 -14.87
C HIS A 180 0.18 -15.43 -14.43
N GLU A 181 -0.18 -15.98 -13.27
CA GLU A 181 -1.50 -15.87 -12.68
C GLU A 181 -1.39 -15.63 -11.17
N ALA A 182 -2.39 -14.99 -10.59
CA ALA A 182 -2.47 -14.76 -9.14
C ALA A 182 -3.93 -14.75 -8.68
N ASP A 183 -4.17 -15.31 -7.48
CA ASP A 183 -5.49 -15.34 -6.86
C ASP A 183 -6.07 -13.94 -6.74
N GLY A 184 -7.35 -13.79 -7.08
CA GLY A 184 -8.08 -12.52 -7.08
C GLY A 184 -7.70 -11.54 -8.19
N ARG A 185 -6.62 -11.83 -8.97
CA ARG A 185 -6.19 -10.98 -10.10
C ARG A 185 -6.30 -11.68 -11.46
N GLY A 186 -6.37 -13.02 -11.46
CA GLY A 186 -6.32 -13.80 -12.67
C GLY A 186 -4.97 -13.67 -13.40
N TYR A 187 -5.00 -13.69 -14.72
CA TYR A 187 -3.78 -13.56 -15.53
C TYR A 187 -3.14 -12.19 -15.39
N MET A 188 -1.84 -12.21 -15.09
CA MET A 188 -1.05 -10.98 -14.96
C MET A 188 -0.60 -10.47 -16.32
N ASN A 189 -0.75 -9.18 -16.56
CA ASN A 189 -0.20 -8.52 -17.74
C ASN A 189 1.34 -8.56 -17.70
N PRO A 190 2.02 -8.73 -18.84
CA PRO A 190 3.47 -8.57 -18.90
C PRO A 190 3.88 -7.16 -18.55
N GLY A 191 4.96 -7.03 -17.78
CA GLY A 191 5.47 -5.75 -17.31
C GLY A 191 6.10 -5.83 -15.94
N PHE A 192 6.56 -4.68 -15.45
CA PHE A 192 7.25 -4.56 -14.17
C PHE A 192 6.85 -3.29 -13.44
N THR A 193 6.90 -3.34 -12.12
CA THR A 193 6.67 -2.17 -11.28
C THR A 193 7.96 -1.36 -11.16
N HIS A 194 7.88 -0.05 -11.40
CA HIS A 194 9.01 0.87 -11.30
C HIS A 194 8.73 2.01 -10.33
N ILE A 195 9.80 2.68 -9.90
CA ILE A 195 9.77 3.87 -9.08
C ILE A 195 9.68 5.09 -9.99
N TYR A 196 8.78 6.01 -9.63
CA TYR A 196 8.58 7.30 -10.29
C TYR A 196 8.68 8.43 -9.28
N THR A 197 9.04 9.62 -9.75
CA THR A 197 8.94 10.87 -8.99
C THR A 197 8.06 11.87 -9.73
N ILE A 198 7.40 12.75 -8.97
CA ILE A 198 6.59 13.86 -9.50
C ILE A 198 6.78 15.07 -8.58
N PRO A 199 6.82 16.32 -9.10
CA PRO A 199 6.80 17.50 -8.27
C PRO A 199 5.55 17.55 -7.38
N ALA A 200 5.68 18.03 -6.15
CA ALA A 200 4.56 18.13 -5.21
C ALA A 200 3.45 19.09 -5.67
N GLN A 201 3.73 19.94 -6.65
CA GLN A 201 2.76 20.82 -7.31
C GLN A 201 2.03 20.14 -8.48
N GLY A 202 2.35 18.87 -8.75
CA GLY A 202 1.83 18.13 -9.90
C GLY A 202 2.72 18.25 -11.14
N GLY A 203 2.31 17.61 -12.22
CA GLY A 203 3.03 17.60 -13.48
C GLY A 203 3.23 16.21 -14.06
N THR A 204 4.25 16.04 -14.92
CA THR A 204 4.55 14.76 -15.55
C THR A 204 5.43 13.89 -14.67
N PRO A 205 4.99 12.66 -14.34
CA PRO A 205 5.81 11.70 -13.60
C PRO A 205 7.07 11.31 -14.36
N ARG A 206 8.19 11.22 -13.65
CA ARG A 206 9.48 10.79 -14.19
C ARG A 206 9.84 9.41 -13.66
N GLN A 207 10.04 8.45 -14.56
CA GLN A 207 10.51 7.12 -14.21
C GLN A 207 11.96 7.17 -13.73
N VAL A 208 12.23 6.62 -12.54
CA VAL A 208 13.57 6.59 -11.89
C VAL A 208 14.26 5.25 -12.10
N THR A 209 13.54 4.13 -11.95
CA THR A 209 14.10 2.79 -12.15
C THR A 209 13.62 2.17 -13.46
N SER A 210 14.40 1.23 -14.00
CA SER A 210 14.10 0.51 -15.25
C SER A 210 14.62 -0.94 -15.20
N GLY A 211 14.41 -1.68 -16.29
CA GLY A 211 14.82 -3.07 -16.43
C GLY A 211 13.70 -4.06 -16.11
N ASN A 212 13.98 -5.35 -16.22
CA ASN A 212 13.01 -6.44 -16.11
C ASN A 212 12.89 -6.95 -14.67
N TYR A 213 12.73 -6.02 -13.72
CA TYR A 213 12.61 -6.31 -12.29
C TYR A 213 11.50 -5.48 -11.67
N ASN A 214 10.83 -6.03 -10.66
CA ASN A 214 9.87 -5.30 -9.85
C ASN A 214 10.57 -4.51 -8.75
N HIS A 215 10.37 -3.20 -8.74
CA HIS A 215 10.82 -2.28 -7.70
C HIS A 215 9.61 -1.89 -6.86
N SER A 216 9.16 -2.82 -6.03
CA SER A 216 7.95 -2.68 -5.21
C SER A 216 8.32 -2.68 -3.73
N GLY A 217 7.43 -2.20 -2.89
CA GLY A 217 7.62 -2.09 -1.46
C GLY A 217 7.79 -0.65 -0.99
N SER A 218 8.10 -0.49 0.28
CA SER A 218 8.25 0.83 0.90
C SER A 218 9.43 1.59 0.31
N LEU A 219 9.24 2.87 0.08
CA LEU A 219 10.27 3.79 -0.38
C LEU A 219 10.74 4.68 0.78
N SER A 220 12.00 5.06 0.78
CA SER A 220 12.57 6.01 1.72
C SER A 220 13.56 6.94 1.03
N PHE A 221 13.31 8.24 1.04
CA PHE A 221 14.29 9.21 0.53
C PHE A 221 15.51 9.32 1.44
N SER A 222 16.66 9.63 0.84
CA SER A 222 17.79 10.17 1.58
C SER A 222 17.50 11.59 2.08
N PRO A 223 18.10 12.04 3.20
CA PRO A 223 17.86 13.39 3.73
C PRO A 223 18.26 14.54 2.80
N ASP A 224 19.18 14.29 1.88
CA ASP A 224 19.63 15.25 0.86
C ASP A 224 18.70 15.31 -0.36
N ASN A 225 17.62 14.50 -0.38
CA ASN A 225 16.64 14.38 -1.47
C ASN A 225 17.17 13.80 -2.79
N ASN A 226 18.41 13.29 -2.82
CA ASN A 226 19.05 12.86 -4.07
C ASN A 226 18.85 11.38 -4.37
N SER A 227 18.55 10.56 -3.36
CA SER A 227 18.41 9.12 -3.53
C SER A 227 17.13 8.57 -2.91
N ILE A 228 16.64 7.45 -3.48
CA ILE A 228 15.53 6.68 -2.94
C ILE A 228 16.04 5.28 -2.60
N TYR A 229 15.80 4.84 -1.37
CA TYR A 229 16.06 3.49 -0.89
C TYR A 229 14.81 2.63 -1.07
N PHE A 230 14.99 1.42 -1.55
CA PHE A 230 13.90 0.49 -1.86
C PHE A 230 14.38 -0.96 -1.77
N SER A 231 13.45 -1.90 -1.83
CA SER A 231 13.78 -3.32 -1.96
C SER A 231 13.38 -3.87 -3.32
N ALA A 232 14.17 -4.79 -3.84
CA ALA A 232 13.87 -5.49 -5.08
C ALA A 232 14.58 -6.84 -5.13
N ASN A 233 14.01 -7.79 -5.86
CA ASN A 233 14.70 -8.98 -6.29
C ASN A 233 15.26 -8.72 -7.71
N ARG A 234 16.57 -8.55 -7.80
CA ARG A 234 17.27 -8.21 -9.06
C ARG A 234 18.34 -9.23 -9.45
N VAL A 235 18.28 -10.45 -8.89
CA VAL A 235 19.13 -11.56 -9.32
C VAL A 235 18.69 -12.07 -10.70
N GLU A 236 19.60 -12.67 -11.46
CA GLU A 236 19.31 -13.13 -12.82
C GLU A 236 18.16 -14.14 -12.89
N ASN A 237 18.11 -15.07 -11.94
CA ASN A 237 17.11 -16.12 -11.84
C ASN A 237 15.96 -15.78 -10.86
N TRP A 238 15.61 -14.51 -10.70
CA TRP A 238 14.65 -14.02 -9.71
C TRP A 238 13.29 -14.72 -9.72
N GLU A 239 12.85 -15.27 -10.85
CA GLU A 239 11.59 -16.01 -10.92
C GLU A 239 11.64 -17.35 -10.17
N TYR A 240 12.81 -17.97 -10.09
CA TYR A 240 13.07 -19.20 -9.33
C TYR A 240 13.45 -18.90 -7.87
N ASP A 241 14.22 -17.85 -7.64
CA ASP A 241 14.61 -17.37 -6.32
C ASP A 241 13.66 -16.25 -5.85
N PHE A 242 12.37 -16.53 -5.82
CA PHE A 242 11.32 -15.54 -5.57
C PHE A 242 11.29 -15.00 -4.14
N ARG A 243 11.96 -15.65 -3.19
CA ARG A 243 12.05 -15.19 -1.79
C ARG A 243 13.21 -14.24 -1.55
N ASN A 244 14.12 -14.10 -2.49
CA ASN A 244 15.26 -13.22 -2.36
C ASN A 244 14.86 -11.78 -2.68
N SER A 245 15.35 -10.84 -1.90
CA SER A 245 15.31 -9.40 -2.20
C SER A 245 16.39 -8.69 -1.38
N GLU A 246 16.97 -7.67 -1.99
CA GLU A 246 18.01 -6.86 -1.36
C GLU A 246 17.55 -5.40 -1.23
N ILE A 247 18.22 -4.66 -0.36
CA ILE A 247 18.08 -3.22 -0.28
C ILE A 247 18.97 -2.56 -1.33
N TYR A 248 18.38 -1.64 -2.06
CA TYR A 248 19.06 -0.82 -3.07
C TYR A 248 18.85 0.66 -2.76
N SER A 249 19.75 1.48 -3.27
CA SER A 249 19.52 2.91 -3.47
C SER A 249 19.54 3.24 -4.95
N VAL A 250 18.75 4.23 -5.36
CA VAL A 250 18.81 4.81 -6.71
C VAL A 250 18.97 6.32 -6.60
N ASP A 251 19.98 6.85 -7.27
CA ASP A 251 20.12 8.29 -7.48
C ASP A 251 19.05 8.79 -8.46
N ILE A 252 18.24 9.77 -8.06
CA ILE A 252 17.06 10.19 -8.83
C ILE A 252 17.43 10.96 -10.11
N TYR A 253 18.65 11.47 -10.22
CA TYR A 253 19.10 12.24 -11.38
C TYR A 253 19.84 11.37 -12.39
N SER A 254 20.88 10.66 -11.94
CA SER A 254 21.69 9.77 -12.78
C SER A 254 21.01 8.42 -13.03
N LYS A 255 20.03 8.05 -12.22
CA LYS A 255 19.34 6.74 -12.23
C LYS A 255 20.26 5.55 -11.93
N LYS A 256 21.43 5.82 -11.35
CA LYS A 256 22.36 4.79 -10.92
C LYS A 256 21.78 4.04 -9.73
N ILE A 257 21.67 2.72 -9.87
CA ILE A 257 21.21 1.82 -8.80
C ILE A 257 22.44 1.19 -8.14
N THR A 258 22.47 1.19 -6.81
CA THR A 258 23.52 0.57 -5.99
C THR A 258 22.89 -0.44 -5.06
N VAL A 259 23.42 -1.67 -5.02
CA VAL A 259 23.00 -2.70 -4.04
C VAL A 259 23.68 -2.43 -2.70
N LEU A 260 22.94 -2.58 -1.62
CA LEU A 260 23.40 -2.27 -0.26
C LEU A 260 23.46 -3.49 0.65
N THR A 261 22.70 -4.53 0.37
CA THR A 261 22.70 -5.81 1.09
C THR A 261 22.97 -6.96 0.14
N SER A 262 23.33 -8.13 0.66
CA SER A 262 23.66 -9.31 -0.15
C SER A 262 23.45 -10.62 0.62
N GLN A 263 22.53 -10.64 1.59
CA GLN A 263 22.28 -11.89 2.30
C GLN A 263 21.32 -12.80 1.51
N ASN A 264 21.45 -14.11 1.70
CA ASN A 264 20.47 -15.05 1.16
C ASN A 264 19.16 -14.96 1.95
N GLY A 265 18.14 -14.35 1.37
CA GLY A 265 16.84 -14.14 1.98
C GLY A 265 16.26 -12.76 1.66
N PRO A 266 15.03 -12.47 2.09
CA PRO A 266 14.41 -11.20 1.78
C PRO A 266 14.88 -10.10 2.74
N ASP A 267 15.40 -9.01 2.17
CA ASP A 267 15.58 -7.73 2.83
C ASP A 267 14.56 -6.74 2.27
N PHE A 268 13.81 -6.05 3.15
CA PHE A 268 12.70 -5.19 2.73
C PHE A 268 12.43 -4.04 3.70
N SER A 269 11.57 -3.10 3.29
CA SER A 269 11.12 -1.95 4.07
C SER A 269 12.24 -1.05 4.61
N PRO A 270 13.16 -0.57 3.77
CA PRO A 270 14.24 0.30 4.22
C PRO A 270 13.71 1.62 4.76
N LYS A 271 14.34 2.13 5.82
CA LYS A 271 14.12 3.46 6.39
C LYS A 271 15.46 4.12 6.67
N VAL A 272 15.70 5.24 6.02
CA VAL A 272 16.92 6.05 6.23
C VAL A 272 16.74 6.90 7.47
N SER A 273 17.79 6.98 8.31
CA SER A 273 17.80 7.86 9.49
C SER A 273 17.78 9.33 9.09
N PRO A 274 17.21 10.24 9.93
CA PRO A 274 17.13 11.66 9.61
C PRO A 274 18.49 12.33 9.31
N ASN A 275 19.58 11.82 9.88
CA ASN A 275 20.94 12.29 9.61
C ASN A 275 21.62 11.61 8.42
N GLY A 276 20.95 10.70 7.74
CA GLY A 276 21.46 9.97 6.58
C GLY A 276 22.53 8.90 6.86
N LYS A 277 22.94 8.67 8.11
CA LYS A 277 24.09 7.81 8.44
C LYS A 277 23.74 6.32 8.58
N LYS A 278 22.46 6.01 8.79
CA LYS A 278 21.99 4.64 9.03
C LYS A 278 20.77 4.32 8.18
N VAL A 279 20.65 3.04 7.84
CA VAL A 279 19.44 2.48 7.22
C VAL A 279 18.98 1.31 8.07
N ALA A 280 17.74 1.39 8.56
CA ALA A 280 17.05 0.28 9.19
C ALA A 280 16.24 -0.47 8.14
N PHE A 281 16.20 -1.80 8.21
CA PHE A 281 15.39 -2.62 7.31
C PHE A 281 14.95 -3.92 8.00
N LEU A 282 13.93 -4.56 7.47
CA LEU A 282 13.46 -5.85 7.92
C LEU A 282 13.97 -6.93 6.98
N GLY A 283 14.26 -8.11 7.52
CA GLY A 283 14.70 -9.24 6.70
C GLY A 283 14.87 -10.51 7.53
N TYR A 284 15.32 -11.56 6.90
CA TYR A 284 15.82 -12.79 7.55
C TYR A 284 16.70 -13.58 6.59
N LYS A 285 17.68 -14.28 7.15
CA LYS A 285 18.46 -15.25 6.37
C LYS A 285 17.59 -16.46 6.08
N ASP A 286 17.34 -16.75 4.81
CA ASP A 286 16.50 -17.88 4.41
C ASP A 286 17.21 -19.21 4.71
N LYS A 287 16.56 -20.03 5.54
CA LYS A 287 16.96 -21.39 5.92
C LYS A 287 16.04 -22.43 5.27
N SER A 288 15.21 -22.01 4.29
CA SER A 288 14.20 -22.86 3.65
C SER A 288 13.21 -23.50 4.63
N GLN A 289 12.92 -22.80 5.74
CA GLN A 289 11.98 -23.23 6.77
C GLN A 289 10.65 -22.49 6.63
N ALA A 290 9.54 -23.15 6.94
CA ALA A 290 8.20 -22.56 6.86
C ALA A 290 7.96 -21.45 7.90
N HIS A 291 8.68 -21.47 9.03
CA HIS A 291 8.53 -20.57 10.17
C HIS A 291 9.80 -19.76 10.39
N GLN A 292 9.98 -18.70 9.63
CA GLN A 292 11.12 -17.80 9.80
C GLN A 292 10.65 -16.42 10.25
N ASN A 293 11.24 -15.92 11.34
CA ASN A 293 10.92 -14.63 11.91
C ASN A 293 11.65 -13.52 11.17
N ARG A 294 10.94 -12.43 10.90
CA ARG A 294 11.53 -11.19 10.42
C ARG A 294 12.31 -10.52 11.53
N MET A 295 13.53 -10.12 11.23
CA MET A 295 14.43 -9.41 12.12
C MET A 295 14.58 -7.97 11.67
N LEU A 296 14.83 -7.07 12.62
CA LEU A 296 15.22 -5.70 12.34
C LEU A 296 16.75 -5.62 12.23
N TYR A 297 17.22 -5.12 11.11
CA TYR A 297 18.63 -4.89 10.84
C TYR A 297 18.93 -3.40 10.77
N LEU A 298 20.18 -3.05 11.08
CA LEU A 298 20.71 -1.70 10.97
C LEU A 298 22.06 -1.73 10.28
N MET A 299 22.21 -0.95 9.22
CA MET A 299 23.50 -0.79 8.50
C MET A 299 23.90 0.67 8.39
N ASN A 300 25.14 0.94 8.03
CA ASN A 300 25.58 2.26 7.58
C ASN A 300 25.02 2.50 6.15
N SER A 301 24.69 3.75 5.86
CA SER A 301 24.18 4.16 4.54
C SER A 301 25.29 4.24 3.52
#